data_08f192c5e828b00648d333eeb75996ba
#
_entry.id   08f192c5e828b00648d333eeb75996ba
#
_cell.length_a   1.000
_cell.length_b   1.000
_cell.length_c   1.000
_cell.angle_alpha   90.00
_cell.angle_beta   90.00
_cell.angle_gamma   90.00
#
_symmetry.space_group_name_H-M   'P 1'
#
loop_
_entity.id
_entity.type
_entity.pdbx_description
1 polymer ?
#
loop_
_entity_poly.entity_id
_entity_poly.type
_entity_poly.pdbx_seq_one_letter_code
_entity_poly.pdbx_strand_id
1 'polypeptide(L)'
;MNSPATPASANGPTEPRIESISAITLATHDMPRAVLFYEALGFPIKFGGPQEAFTSFAFGDSYLNLIVDARAPVAWWGRVILYVSDVDALYRKALAAGLKPSFEPSDAPWGERYFHITDPDGHEISFAKPLR
;
A
#
# COMPACT_ATOMS: atom_id res chain seq x y z
N MET A 1 16.12 9.52 15.67
CA MET A 1 15.91 10.07 15.78
C MET A 1 15.74 10.86 15.98
N ASN A 2 15.37 11.09 16.01
CA ASN A 2 15.13 11.94 16.24
C ASN A 2 14.95 12.89 16.46
N SER A 3 14.58 13.48 16.51
CA SER A 3 14.38 14.48 16.68
C SER A 3 14.38 15.26 17.39
N PRO A 4 14.41 15.80 17.59
CA PRO A 4 14.35 16.57 18.35
C PRO A 4 13.78 17.41 18.81
N ALA A 5 13.76 17.58 18.90
CA ALA A 5 13.36 18.37 19.43
C ALA A 5 12.40 19.02 19.42
N THR A 6 11.85 18.98 19.40
CA THR A 6 11.03 19.58 19.42
C THR A 6 10.57 19.90 20.33
N PRO A 7 10.43 20.23 20.51
CA PRO A 7 10.07 20.63 21.33
C PRO A 7 9.36 20.78 21.96
N ALA A 8 9.81 20.70 22.24
CA ALA A 8 9.13 20.92 22.98
C ALA A 8 8.02 21.35 22.85
N SER A 9 7.74 21.49 22.50
CA SER A 9 6.47 21.81 22.31
C SER A 9 5.69 21.91 23.56
N ALA A 10 4.49 22.31 23.49
CA ALA A 10 3.60 22.35 24.60
C ALA A 10 3.48 21.00 25.25
N ASN A 11 3.69 19.94 24.49
CA ASN A 11 3.69 18.60 25.03
C ASN A 11 5.03 18.32 25.65
N GLY A 12 5.10 17.88 26.82
CA GLY A 12 6.35 17.52 27.45
C GLY A 12 6.86 16.20 26.93
N PRO A 13 8.06 15.78 27.41
CA PRO A 13 8.64 14.50 26.96
C PRO A 13 7.80 13.30 27.33
N THR A 14 6.93 13.41 28.35
CA THR A 14 6.07 12.30 28.76
C THR A 14 4.71 12.31 28.06
N GLU A 15 4.45 13.32 27.27
CA GLU A 15 3.17 13.41 26.55
C GLU A 15 3.18 12.42 25.39
N PRO A 16 2.21 11.52 25.29
CA PRO A 16 2.19 10.60 24.16
C PRO A 16 1.87 11.32 22.86
N ARG A 17 2.50 10.89 21.77
CA ARG A 17 2.31 11.45 20.44
C ARG A 17 2.15 10.33 19.43
N ILE A 18 1.34 10.57 18.43
CA ILE A 18 1.23 9.67 17.30
C ILE A 18 2.41 9.96 16.38
N GLU A 19 3.20 8.94 16.04
CA GLU A 19 4.45 9.16 15.31
C GLU A 19 4.38 8.82 13.84
N SER A 20 3.76 7.72 13.49
CA SER A 20 3.73 7.29 12.08
C SER A 20 2.79 6.12 11.90
N ILE A 21 2.55 5.77 10.64
CA ILE A 21 1.88 4.53 10.31
C ILE A 21 2.95 3.48 10.11
N SER A 22 2.89 2.41 10.90
CA SER A 22 3.87 1.32 10.83
C SER A 22 3.51 0.37 9.68
N ALA A 23 2.25 -0.01 9.58
CA ALA A 23 1.80 -0.98 8.58
C ALA A 23 0.31 -0.82 8.32
N ILE A 24 -0.11 -1.28 7.16
CA ILE A 24 -1.53 -1.47 6.82
C ILE A 24 -1.73 -2.97 6.66
N THR A 25 -2.75 -3.52 7.30
CA THR A 25 -3.06 -4.94 7.17
C THR A 25 -4.41 -5.09 6.46
N LEU A 26 -4.40 -5.86 5.38
CA LEU A 26 -5.58 -6.09 4.55
C LEU A 26 -6.00 -7.54 4.66
N ALA A 27 -7.30 -7.78 4.70
CA ALA A 27 -7.82 -9.14 4.72
C ALA A 27 -7.85 -9.70 3.30
N THR A 28 -7.52 -10.98 3.16
CA THR A 28 -7.67 -11.67 1.89
C THR A 28 -8.47 -12.95 2.10
N HIS A 29 -9.24 -13.32 1.10
CA HIS A 29 -9.97 -14.58 1.11
C HIS A 29 -9.10 -15.71 0.54
N ASP A 30 -7.97 -15.37 -0.09
CA ASP A 30 -7.17 -16.33 -0.84
C ASP A 30 -5.74 -15.81 -0.89
N MET A 31 -4.89 -16.30 0.01
CA MET A 31 -3.52 -15.80 0.13
C MET A 31 -2.70 -16.01 -1.15
N PRO A 32 -2.72 -17.19 -1.81
CA PRO A 32 -1.97 -17.35 -3.05
C PRO A 32 -2.34 -16.32 -4.11
N ARG A 33 -3.63 -16.05 -4.27
CA ARG A 33 -4.10 -15.09 -5.26
C ARG A 33 -3.66 -13.67 -4.90
N ALA A 34 -3.79 -13.31 -3.62
CA ALA A 34 -3.41 -11.97 -3.17
C ALA A 34 -1.90 -11.75 -3.31
N VAL A 35 -1.10 -12.72 -2.89
CA VAL A 35 0.36 -12.60 -2.99
C VAL A 35 0.79 -12.45 -4.44
N LEU A 36 0.20 -13.24 -5.33
CA LEU A 36 0.52 -13.15 -6.76
C LEU A 36 0.24 -11.74 -7.29
N PHE A 37 -0.88 -11.16 -6.90
CA PHE A 37 -1.24 -9.79 -7.31
C PHE A 37 -0.19 -8.77 -6.87
N TYR A 38 0.16 -8.79 -5.58
CA TYR A 38 1.11 -7.79 -5.07
C TYR A 38 2.52 -8.01 -5.59
N GLU A 39 2.94 -9.26 -5.73
CA GLU A 39 4.25 -9.53 -6.31
C GLU A 39 4.34 -9.09 -7.76
N ALA A 40 3.25 -9.23 -8.51
CA ALA A 40 3.21 -8.78 -9.90
C ALA A 40 3.44 -7.27 -10.02
N LEU A 41 3.07 -6.52 -8.99
CA LEU A 41 3.26 -5.08 -8.92
C LEU A 41 4.61 -4.70 -8.33
N GLY A 42 5.41 -5.68 -7.92
CA GLY A 42 6.75 -5.41 -7.42
C GLY A 42 6.87 -5.29 -5.91
N PHE A 43 5.84 -5.68 -5.15
CA PHE A 43 5.92 -5.66 -3.70
C PHE A 43 6.84 -6.79 -3.23
N PRO A 44 7.92 -6.47 -2.49
CA PRO A 44 8.84 -7.51 -2.03
C PRO A 44 8.38 -8.16 -0.73
N ILE A 45 8.32 -9.49 -0.73
CA ILE A 45 7.94 -10.22 0.46
C ILE A 45 9.04 -10.09 1.52
N LYS A 46 8.66 -9.72 2.71
CA LYS A 46 9.52 -9.71 3.87
C LYS A 46 9.34 -10.97 4.69
N PHE A 47 8.09 -11.44 4.82
CA PHE A 47 7.75 -12.57 5.68
C PHE A 47 6.50 -13.24 5.13
N GLY A 48 6.42 -14.55 5.28
CA GLY A 48 5.25 -15.31 4.85
C GLY A 48 5.33 -15.71 3.39
N GLY A 49 4.21 -15.69 2.71
CA GLY A 49 4.10 -16.09 1.32
C GLY A 49 2.77 -16.73 1.02
N PRO A 50 2.62 -17.30 -0.20
CA PRO A 50 1.32 -17.83 -0.64
C PRO A 50 0.71 -18.90 0.25
N GLN A 51 1.53 -19.66 0.96
CA GLN A 51 1.05 -20.79 1.74
C GLN A 51 0.84 -20.45 3.21
N GLU A 52 1.02 -19.19 3.59
CA GLU A 52 0.93 -18.78 4.98
C GLU A 52 -0.38 -18.05 5.25
N ALA A 53 -0.76 -18.00 6.51
CA ALA A 53 -1.97 -17.26 6.90
C ALA A 53 -1.71 -15.76 7.01
N PHE A 54 -0.44 -15.37 7.06
CA PHE A 54 -0.03 -13.98 7.17
C PHE A 54 1.18 -13.74 6.26
N THR A 55 1.14 -12.64 5.51
CA THR A 55 2.26 -12.24 4.65
C THR A 55 2.52 -10.76 4.85
N SER A 56 3.79 -10.38 4.88
CA SER A 56 4.18 -8.99 5.01
C SER A 56 5.09 -8.62 3.86
N PHE A 57 4.79 -7.51 3.20
CA PHE A 57 5.65 -6.90 2.19
C PHE A 57 6.30 -5.68 2.82
N ALA A 58 7.58 -5.47 2.52
CA ALA A 58 8.32 -4.33 3.06
C ALA A 58 8.84 -3.46 1.93
N PHE A 59 8.71 -2.15 2.08
CA PHE A 59 9.22 -1.18 1.10
C PHE A 59 9.42 0.16 1.81
N GLY A 60 10.54 0.80 1.55
CA GLY A 60 10.89 2.01 2.29
C GLY A 60 10.88 1.69 3.78
N ASP A 61 10.22 2.53 4.55
CA ASP A 61 10.05 2.33 5.98
C ASP A 61 8.68 1.75 6.31
N SER A 62 8.00 1.21 5.32
CA SER A 62 6.59 0.83 5.45
C SER A 62 6.38 -0.65 5.24
N TYR A 63 5.23 -1.13 5.69
CA TYR A 63 4.82 -2.52 5.49
C TYR A 63 3.38 -2.58 5.04
N LEU A 64 3.11 -3.49 4.12
CA LEU A 64 1.75 -3.88 3.78
C LEU A 64 1.61 -5.35 4.13
N ASN A 65 0.62 -5.67 4.94
CA ASN A 65 0.40 -7.04 5.40
C ASN A 65 -0.90 -7.59 4.82
N LEU A 66 -0.91 -8.91 4.64
CA LEU A 66 -2.11 -9.64 4.26
C LEU A 66 -2.39 -10.68 5.35
N ILE A 67 -3.65 -10.82 5.72
CA ILE A 67 -4.08 -11.84 6.65
C ILE A 67 -5.28 -12.57 6.06
N VAL A 68 -5.28 -13.90 6.16
CA VAL A 68 -6.42 -14.68 5.67
C VAL A 68 -7.60 -14.49 6.62
N ASP A 69 -8.72 -14.07 6.07
CA ASP A 69 -9.98 -14.00 6.79
C ASP A 69 -11.12 -14.19 5.80
N ALA A 70 -11.60 -15.43 5.69
CA ALA A 70 -12.63 -15.77 4.72
C ALA A 70 -13.96 -15.07 4.99
N ARG A 71 -14.13 -14.52 6.18
CA ARG A 71 -15.38 -13.84 6.55
C ARG A 71 -15.36 -12.35 6.32
N ALA A 72 -14.20 -11.80 5.94
CA ALA A 72 -14.09 -10.36 5.73
C ALA A 72 -15.03 -9.95 4.59
N PRO A 73 -15.80 -8.86 4.74
CA PRO A 73 -16.69 -8.43 3.66
C PRO A 73 -15.91 -7.80 2.53
N VAL A 74 -16.45 -7.93 1.31
CA VAL A 74 -15.91 -7.23 0.15
C VAL A 74 -16.69 -5.93 0.02
N ALA A 75 -16.09 -4.82 0.46
CA ALA A 75 -16.73 -3.52 0.41
C ALA A 75 -15.65 -2.46 0.35
N TRP A 76 -15.97 -1.32 -0.26
CA TRP A 76 -15.01 -0.23 -0.30
C TRP A 76 -14.91 0.39 1.11
N TRP A 77 -13.68 0.42 1.63
CA TRP A 77 -13.42 0.96 2.96
C TRP A 77 -12.53 2.20 2.93
N GLY A 78 -12.01 2.54 1.76
CA GLY A 78 -11.03 3.60 1.59
C GLY A 78 -9.96 3.10 0.64
N ARG A 79 -8.78 3.69 0.71
CA ARG A 79 -7.68 3.25 -0.16
C ARG A 79 -6.35 3.44 0.52
N VAL A 80 -5.37 2.67 0.05
CA VAL A 80 -3.98 2.85 0.42
C VAL A 80 -3.31 3.63 -0.71
N ILE A 81 -2.60 4.69 -0.39
CA ILE A 81 -1.89 5.49 -1.37
C ILE A 81 -0.40 5.27 -1.18
N LEU A 82 0.27 4.83 -2.23
CA LEU A 82 1.68 4.51 -2.19
C LEU A 82 2.41 5.37 -3.21
N TYR A 83 3.51 5.99 -2.79
CA TYR A 83 4.35 6.71 -3.73
C TYR A 83 5.29 5.72 -4.41
N VAL A 84 5.42 5.87 -5.71
CA VAL A 84 6.31 5.04 -6.53
C VAL A 84 7.22 5.94 -7.36
N SER A 85 8.33 5.38 -7.78
CA SER A 85 9.32 6.17 -8.51
C SER A 85 8.86 6.53 -9.92
N ASP A 86 8.02 5.71 -10.55
CA ASP A 86 7.57 5.93 -11.93
C ASP A 86 6.18 5.32 -12.11
N VAL A 87 5.19 6.19 -12.08
CA VAL A 87 3.77 5.78 -12.13
C VAL A 87 3.45 5.11 -13.46
N ASP A 88 3.92 5.68 -14.58
CA ASP A 88 3.61 5.14 -15.90
C ASP A 88 4.27 3.78 -16.11
N ALA A 89 5.50 3.61 -15.63
CA ALA A 89 6.18 2.33 -15.75
C ALA A 89 5.45 1.25 -14.96
N LEU A 90 4.97 1.58 -13.77
CA LEU A 90 4.23 0.61 -12.96
C LEU A 90 2.89 0.28 -13.63
N TYR A 91 2.24 1.26 -14.21
CA TYR A 91 1.01 1.02 -14.97
C TYR A 91 1.25 0.02 -16.10
N ARG A 92 2.31 0.21 -16.88
CA ARG A 92 2.65 -0.71 -17.97
C ARG A 92 2.98 -2.10 -17.45
N LYS A 93 3.67 -2.17 -16.30
CA LYS A 93 3.98 -3.45 -15.66
C LYS A 93 2.72 -4.19 -15.25
N ALA A 94 1.75 -3.46 -14.70
CA ALA A 94 0.47 -4.04 -14.32
C ALA A 94 -0.25 -4.62 -15.53
N LEU A 95 -0.31 -3.86 -16.63
CA LEU A 95 -0.93 -4.34 -17.86
C LEU A 95 -0.23 -5.58 -18.39
N ALA A 96 1.10 -5.58 -18.39
CA ALA A 96 1.87 -6.73 -18.87
C ALA A 96 1.64 -7.98 -18.02
N ALA A 97 1.31 -7.79 -16.74
CA ALA A 97 1.01 -8.91 -15.85
C ALA A 97 -0.46 -9.36 -15.93
N GLY A 98 -1.24 -8.75 -16.82
CA GLY A 98 -2.65 -9.11 -16.97
C GLY A 98 -3.57 -8.47 -15.95
N LEU A 99 -3.08 -7.52 -15.17
CA LEU A 99 -3.90 -6.81 -14.21
C LEU A 99 -4.71 -5.71 -14.91
N LYS A 100 -5.73 -5.21 -14.23
CA LYS A 100 -6.66 -4.26 -14.83
C LYS A 100 -6.77 -3.00 -13.98
N PRO A 101 -5.85 -2.04 -14.17
CA PRO A 101 -5.99 -0.75 -13.49
C PRO A 101 -7.33 -0.10 -13.78
N SER A 102 -7.81 0.71 -12.86
CA SER A 102 -9.12 1.33 -12.97
C SER A 102 -9.16 2.40 -14.06
N PHE A 103 -8.03 3.05 -14.31
CA PHE A 103 -7.90 4.06 -15.36
C PHE A 103 -6.42 4.27 -15.65
N GLU A 104 -6.12 4.96 -16.78
CA GLU A 104 -4.75 5.31 -17.12
C GLU A 104 -4.21 6.36 -16.17
N PRO A 105 -2.88 6.40 -15.98
CA PRO A 105 -2.30 7.46 -15.15
C PRO A 105 -2.72 8.83 -15.64
N SER A 106 -3.03 9.71 -14.69
CA SER A 106 -3.39 11.08 -15.01
C SER A 106 -2.84 12.03 -13.96
N ASP A 107 -2.75 13.31 -14.32
CA ASP A 107 -2.28 14.33 -13.41
C ASP A 107 -3.47 14.90 -12.67
N ALA A 108 -3.43 14.82 -11.36
CA ALA A 108 -4.51 15.28 -10.51
C ALA A 108 -4.38 16.77 -10.21
N PRO A 109 -5.49 17.46 -9.97
CA PRO A 109 -5.42 18.90 -9.62
C PRO A 109 -4.63 19.20 -8.36
N TRP A 110 -4.50 18.21 -7.47
CA TRP A 110 -3.74 18.41 -6.24
C TRP A 110 -2.23 18.18 -6.40
N GLY A 111 -1.75 17.95 -7.63
CA GLY A 111 -0.32 17.95 -7.90
C GLY A 111 0.36 16.60 -7.88
N GLU A 112 -0.36 15.55 -8.21
CA GLU A 112 0.20 14.20 -8.29
C GLU A 112 -0.23 13.53 -9.57
N ARG A 113 0.66 12.69 -10.11
CA ARG A 113 0.28 11.76 -11.17
C ARG A 113 -0.04 10.44 -10.51
N TYR A 114 -1.13 9.79 -10.92
CA TYR A 114 -1.59 8.61 -10.19
C TYR A 114 -2.47 7.70 -11.04
N PHE A 115 -2.65 6.46 -10.58
CA PHE A 115 -3.72 5.59 -11.05
C PHE A 115 -4.15 4.70 -9.88
N HIS A 116 -5.33 4.12 -10.01
CA HIS A 116 -5.87 3.18 -9.01
C HIS A 116 -5.95 1.79 -9.60
N ILE A 117 -5.88 0.80 -8.72
CA ILE A 117 -6.13 -0.59 -9.08
C ILE A 117 -6.81 -1.26 -7.88
N THR A 118 -7.74 -2.15 -8.16
CA THR A 118 -8.43 -2.89 -7.10
C THR A 118 -7.81 -4.27 -7.01
N ASP A 119 -7.47 -4.69 -5.79
CA ASP A 119 -6.86 -5.99 -5.60
C ASP A 119 -7.95 -7.10 -5.67
N PRO A 120 -7.55 -8.39 -5.66
CA PRO A 120 -8.53 -9.47 -5.80
C PRO A 120 -9.60 -9.52 -4.70
N ASP A 121 -9.36 -8.89 -3.57
CA ASP A 121 -10.31 -8.88 -2.45
C ASP A 121 -11.10 -7.59 -2.36
N GLY A 122 -10.98 -6.71 -3.33
CA GLY A 122 -11.76 -5.47 -3.38
C GLY A 122 -11.10 -4.27 -2.74
N HIS A 123 -9.84 -4.38 -2.34
CA HIS A 123 -9.14 -3.24 -1.75
C HIS A 123 -8.62 -2.32 -2.85
N GLU A 124 -8.86 -1.03 -2.68
CA GLU A 124 -8.41 -0.05 -3.67
C GLU A 124 -7.02 0.45 -3.31
N ILE A 125 -6.09 0.32 -4.25
CA ILE A 125 -4.71 0.75 -4.08
C ILE A 125 -4.45 1.89 -5.07
N SER A 126 -3.84 2.96 -4.59
CA SER A 126 -3.46 4.08 -5.43
C SER A 126 -1.95 4.18 -5.51
N PHE A 127 -1.42 4.28 -6.72
CA PHE A 127 0.00 4.52 -6.93
C PHE A 127 0.18 5.93 -7.45
N ALA A 128 1.05 6.68 -6.82
CA ALA A 128 1.15 8.11 -7.11
C ALA A 128 2.59 8.60 -7.04
N LYS A 129 2.81 9.77 -7.59
CA LYS A 129 4.07 10.48 -7.48
C LYS A 129 3.80 11.96 -7.58
N PRO A 130 4.38 12.79 -6.70
CA PRO A 130 4.24 14.23 -6.84
C PRO A 130 4.75 14.69 -8.19
N LEU A 131 4.07 15.68 -8.77
CA LEU A 131 4.46 16.22 -10.08
C LEU A 131 5.75 17.03 -10.00
N ARG A 132 6.17 17.39 -8.78
CA ARG A 132 7.43 18.09 -8.58
C ARG A 132 8.24 17.53 -7.46
#